data_3ce7555f7d644b152c09ffda8da1404b
#
_entry.id   3ce7555f7d644b152c09ffda8da1404b
#
_cell.length_a   1.000
_cell.length_b   1.000
_cell.length_c   1.000
_cell.angle_alpha   90.00
_cell.angle_beta   90.00
_cell.angle_gamma   90.00
#
_symmetry.space_group_name_H-M   'P 1'
#
loop_
_entity.id
_entity.type
_entity.pdbx_description
1 polymer ?
#
loop_
_entity_poly.entity_id
_entity_poly.type
_entity_poly.pdbx_seq_one_letter_code
_entity_poly.pdbx_strand_id
1 'polypeptide(L)'
;MRMAHLVTNCSFSPSPAVKAPSGSTSYCRNVVLQSSKSLFSKSCSLKQRKSYVTRASAAVQGQTQTPLTGSQESSGHSSSKAKKVMVIGGDGYCGWATALHLSNKGYEVAIVDNLVRRLFDHQLGLDSLTPITSIQDRIRRWKALTGKTIQLYIGDICDFEFLSEAFKSFEPDAAVHFGEQRSAPYSMIDRSRAVYTQHNNVIGTLNVLFAIKEYCEECHLVKLGTMGEYGTPNIDIEEGFITITHNGRTDTLPYPKQASSFYHLSKVHDSHNIAFTCKAWGIRATDLNQGVVYGLRTDETAMHEELSNRFDYDGVFGTALNRFCVQAAVGHPLTVYGKGGQTRGYLDIRDTVQCVELAIANPAKQGEFRVFNQFTEQFSVNDLAKLVTAAGAKLGLDVQTKSVPNPRVEAEEHYYNAKHTKLIELGLVPHLLSDSLLDSVLNFAIQYKDRVDTAQIMPSVSWKKIGAKPRTALVTGETSRWLYAGIFV
;
A
#
# COMPACT_ATOMS: atom_id res chain seq x y z
N MET A 1 15.90 -42.35 -41.02
CA MET A 1 15.37 -43.59 -40.38
C MET A 1 14.02 -43.25 -39.77
N ARG A 2 12.98 -43.90 -40.26
CA ARG A 2 11.55 -43.75 -39.91
C ARG A 2 11.25 -44.43 -38.57
N MET A 3 10.32 -43.88 -37.79
CA MET A 3 9.26 -44.53 -37.00
C MET A 3 8.33 -43.42 -36.51
N ALA A 4 7.15 -43.26 -37.00
CA ALA A 4 5.89 -43.97 -37.04
C ALA A 4 5.07 -43.89 -35.74
N HIS A 5 4.00 -43.16 -35.89
CA HIS A 5 2.73 -42.99 -35.18
C HIS A 5 2.23 -44.12 -34.25
N LEU A 6 1.56 -43.69 -33.19
CA LEU A 6 0.31 -44.33 -32.75
C LEU A 6 -0.63 -43.28 -32.11
N VAL A 7 -1.74 -43.03 -32.82
CA VAL A 7 -2.92 -42.29 -32.37
C VAL A 7 -3.93 -43.34 -31.93
N THR A 8 -4.46 -43.24 -30.73
CA THR A 8 -5.67 -44.00 -30.32
C THR A 8 -6.78 -42.99 -29.97
N ASN A 9 -7.75 -42.94 -30.86
CA ASN A 9 -9.06 -42.35 -30.66
C ASN A 9 -9.90 -43.20 -29.70
N CYS A 10 -10.51 -42.60 -28.68
CA CYS A 10 -11.67 -43.17 -28.02
C CYS A 10 -12.84 -42.18 -28.13
N SER A 11 -13.80 -42.52 -28.93
CA SER A 11 -15.11 -41.92 -29.07
C SER A 11 -16.04 -42.48 -27.98
N PHE A 12 -16.74 -41.59 -27.25
CA PHE A 12 -17.89 -41.96 -26.42
C PHE A 12 -19.15 -41.26 -26.92
N SER A 13 -20.15 -42.05 -27.26
CA SER A 13 -21.53 -41.70 -27.64
C SER A 13 -22.39 -41.52 -26.37
N PRO A 14 -23.47 -40.71 -26.42
CA PRO A 14 -24.37 -40.53 -25.29
C PRO A 14 -25.61 -41.44 -25.39
N SER A 15 -26.15 -41.87 -24.23
CA SER A 15 -27.55 -42.32 -24.07
C SER A 15 -27.90 -42.51 -22.59
N PRO A 16 -29.21 -42.65 -22.23
CA PRO A 16 -30.18 -41.58 -22.04
C PRO A 16 -30.68 -41.49 -20.57
N ALA A 17 -31.53 -40.50 -20.33
CA ALA A 17 -32.18 -40.17 -19.07
C ALA A 17 -33.08 -41.26 -18.48
N VAL A 18 -33.01 -41.47 -17.15
CA VAL A 18 -34.03 -42.18 -16.37
C VAL A 18 -34.43 -41.34 -15.15
N LYS A 19 -35.74 -41.27 -14.95
CA LYS A 19 -36.48 -40.48 -13.91
C LYS A 19 -36.25 -41.03 -12.50
N ALA A 20 -36.35 -40.11 -11.53
CA ALA A 20 -36.40 -40.34 -10.10
C ALA A 20 -37.65 -41.12 -9.65
N PRO A 21 -37.60 -41.77 -8.47
CA PRO A 21 -38.63 -41.52 -7.47
C PRO A 21 -38.10 -41.23 -6.07
N SER A 22 -38.95 -40.52 -5.34
CA SER A 22 -38.93 -40.09 -3.96
C SER A 22 -38.84 -41.21 -2.92
N GLY A 23 -38.20 -40.94 -1.78
CA GLY A 23 -38.33 -41.79 -0.59
C GLY A 23 -37.29 -41.48 0.49
N SER A 24 -37.78 -40.99 1.60
CA SER A 24 -37.13 -40.74 2.88
C SER A 24 -36.48 -41.97 3.50
N THR A 25 -35.35 -41.83 4.20
CA THR A 25 -35.16 -42.18 5.64
C THR A 25 -33.69 -42.19 6.01
N SER A 26 -33.46 -41.70 7.21
CA SER A 26 -32.25 -41.62 8.00
C SER A 26 -31.50 -42.94 8.19
N TYR A 27 -30.17 -42.93 8.16
CA TYR A 27 -29.34 -43.80 9.01
C TYR A 27 -27.95 -43.22 9.25
N CYS A 28 -27.63 -42.94 10.52
CA CYS A 28 -26.29 -42.74 11.06
C CYS A 28 -25.45 -44.01 10.89
N ARG A 29 -24.23 -43.93 10.45
CA ARG A 29 -23.20 -44.92 10.75
C ARG A 29 -21.89 -44.29 11.11
N ASN A 30 -21.49 -44.55 12.36
CA ASN A 30 -20.18 -44.34 12.95
C ASN A 30 -19.10 -45.08 12.16
N VAL A 31 -18.01 -44.42 11.86
CA VAL A 31 -16.76 -45.07 11.43
C VAL A 31 -15.76 -44.90 12.58
N VAL A 32 -15.45 -46.02 13.20
CA VAL A 32 -14.39 -46.17 14.22
C VAL A 32 -13.06 -46.26 13.47
N LEU A 33 -12.12 -45.37 13.76
CA LEU A 33 -10.72 -45.49 13.35
C LEU A 33 -9.92 -46.15 14.46
N GLN A 34 -9.41 -47.31 14.15
CA GLN A 34 -8.47 -48.07 15.02
C GLN A 34 -7.10 -47.39 15.03
N SER A 35 -6.56 -47.27 16.23
CA SER A 35 -5.20 -46.86 16.54
C SER A 35 -4.18 -47.95 16.24
N SER A 36 -3.07 -47.59 15.59
CA SER A 36 -1.83 -48.35 15.64
C SER A 36 -0.78 -47.60 16.43
N LYS A 37 -0.37 -48.18 17.58
CA LYS A 37 0.77 -47.80 18.40
C LYS A 37 2.06 -48.43 17.82
N SER A 38 3.16 -47.64 17.77
CA SER A 38 4.47 -48.14 18.19
C SER A 38 5.48 -47.01 18.26
N LEU A 39 5.98 -46.75 19.43
CA LEU A 39 7.38 -46.79 19.89
C LEU A 39 8.31 -45.70 19.37
N PHE A 40 8.61 -44.68 20.21
CA PHE A 40 10.01 -44.47 20.65
C PHE A 40 10.03 -43.63 21.95
N SER A 41 10.49 -44.27 23.01
CA SER A 41 10.86 -43.65 24.30
C SER A 41 12.28 -43.12 24.22
N LYS A 42 12.53 -41.89 24.57
CA LYS A 42 13.77 -41.45 25.22
C LYS A 42 13.48 -40.31 26.16
N SER A 43 13.72 -40.62 27.43
CA SER A 43 13.70 -39.73 28.58
C SER A 43 14.77 -38.62 28.47
N CYS A 44 14.42 -37.39 28.80
CA CYS A 44 15.40 -36.40 29.23
C CYS A 44 14.85 -35.63 30.43
N SER A 45 15.66 -35.61 31.48
CA SER A 45 15.38 -35.21 32.82
C SER A 45 15.13 -33.70 32.98
N LEU A 46 14.09 -33.36 33.73
CA LEU A 46 13.81 -32.03 34.28
C LEU A 46 14.85 -31.68 35.35
N LYS A 47 15.58 -30.58 35.18
CA LYS A 47 16.23 -29.86 36.29
C LYS A 47 15.40 -28.67 36.69
N GLN A 48 14.87 -28.75 37.90
CA GLN A 48 14.24 -27.64 38.61
C GLN A 48 15.21 -26.47 38.78
N ARG A 49 14.78 -25.24 38.50
CA ARG A 49 15.39 -24.02 39.03
C ARG A 49 14.36 -23.18 39.77
N LYS A 50 14.79 -22.81 40.96
CA LYS A 50 14.10 -22.15 42.05
C LYS A 50 13.50 -20.78 41.70
N SER A 51 12.33 -20.55 42.27
CA SER A 51 11.66 -19.26 42.42
C SER A 51 12.42 -18.32 43.37
N TYR A 52 12.53 -17.05 42.98
CA TYR A 52 12.79 -15.97 43.91
C TYR A 52 11.60 -15.02 43.92
N VAL A 53 10.95 -15.00 45.08
CA VAL A 53 9.98 -13.97 45.46
C VAL A 53 10.76 -12.79 46.03
N THR A 54 10.52 -11.58 45.56
CA THR A 54 10.92 -10.37 46.25
C THR A 54 9.71 -9.49 46.51
N ARG A 55 9.52 -9.19 47.79
CA ARG A 55 8.45 -8.41 48.39
C ARG A 55 8.55 -6.94 48.03
N ALA A 56 7.40 -6.33 47.78
CA ALA A 56 7.19 -4.90 47.88
C ALA A 56 7.21 -4.43 49.32
N SER A 57 7.84 -3.29 49.61
CA SER A 57 7.56 -2.49 50.78
C SER A 57 7.43 -1.03 50.38
N ALA A 58 6.29 -0.47 50.73
CA ALA A 58 5.94 0.95 50.60
C ALA A 58 6.58 1.74 51.75
N ALA A 59 6.99 2.97 51.50
CA ALA A 59 7.06 4.00 52.52
C ALA A 59 6.81 5.39 51.89
N VAL A 60 6.05 6.15 52.61
CA VAL A 60 5.41 7.44 52.29
C VAL A 60 6.16 8.58 52.97
N GLN A 61 6.10 9.75 52.34
CA GLN A 61 6.18 11.13 52.86
C GLN A 61 7.53 11.86 53.10
N GLY A 62 7.54 13.11 52.63
CA GLY A 62 8.33 14.18 53.18
C GLY A 62 8.61 15.34 52.18
N GLN A 63 7.75 16.38 52.17
CA GLN A 63 8.02 17.65 51.50
C GLN A 63 9.08 18.45 52.28
N THR A 64 9.99 19.17 51.59
CA THR A 64 10.49 20.51 52.02
C THR A 64 11.11 21.26 50.82
N GLN A 65 10.86 22.54 50.80
CA GLN A 65 11.24 23.52 49.77
C GLN A 65 12.63 24.15 50.01
N THR A 66 13.35 24.43 48.89
CA THR A 66 14.23 25.55 48.48
C THR A 66 15.51 25.88 49.29
N PRO A 67 16.58 26.53 48.73
CA PRO A 67 16.62 27.45 47.61
C PRO A 67 17.78 27.30 46.58
N LEU A 68 17.64 28.05 45.51
CA LEU A 68 18.54 28.38 44.40
C LEU A 68 20.00 28.66 44.73
N THR A 69 20.95 28.00 44.03
CA THR A 69 22.24 28.60 43.66
C THR A 69 22.61 28.06 42.26
N GLY A 70 22.92 28.99 41.35
CA GLY A 70 23.28 28.68 39.98
C GLY A 70 24.68 28.06 39.88
N SER A 71 24.77 27.05 39.06
CA SER A 71 25.99 26.60 38.41
C SER A 71 25.67 26.31 36.97
N GLN A 72 26.34 26.99 36.05
CA GLN A 72 26.34 26.71 34.62
C GLN A 72 26.93 25.32 34.41
N GLU A 73 26.07 24.37 34.09
CA GLU A 73 26.51 23.13 33.50
C GLU A 73 26.56 23.30 31.98
N SER A 74 27.75 23.15 31.45
CA SER A 74 28.04 23.01 30.02
C SER A 74 27.19 21.89 29.46
N SER A 75 26.22 22.20 28.60
CA SER A 75 25.47 21.24 27.82
C SER A 75 26.41 20.52 26.86
N GLY A 76 26.90 19.36 27.29
CA GLY A 76 27.46 18.38 26.39
C GLY A 76 26.37 17.96 25.40
N HIS A 77 26.47 18.40 24.16
CA HIS A 77 25.70 17.86 23.05
C HIS A 77 26.07 16.38 22.90
N SER A 78 25.30 15.50 23.54
CA SER A 78 25.22 14.12 23.15
C SER A 78 24.60 14.14 21.75
N SER A 79 25.41 13.97 20.72
CA SER A 79 24.94 13.76 19.35
C SER A 79 24.13 12.46 19.36
N SER A 80 22.82 12.55 19.52
CA SER A 80 21.95 11.40 19.35
C SER A 80 22.13 10.89 17.91
N LYS A 81 22.51 9.63 17.75
CA LYS A 81 22.65 9.00 16.44
C LYS A 81 21.35 9.17 15.65
N ALA A 82 21.45 9.61 14.40
CA ALA A 82 20.28 9.79 13.55
C ALA A 82 19.54 8.45 13.41
N LYS A 83 18.21 8.48 13.50
CA LYS A 83 17.38 7.27 13.28
C LYS A 83 17.53 6.79 11.84
N LYS A 84 17.66 5.48 11.68
CA LYS A 84 17.76 4.80 10.39
C LYS A 84 16.36 4.39 9.89
N VAL A 85 16.01 4.81 8.69
CA VAL A 85 14.71 4.48 8.09
C VAL A 85 14.88 3.79 6.74
N MET A 86 14.33 2.59 6.62
CA MET A 86 14.29 1.86 5.36
C MET A 86 12.96 2.12 4.64
N VAL A 87 13.02 2.65 3.42
CA VAL A 87 11.85 2.91 2.56
C VAL A 87 11.78 1.82 1.50
N ILE A 88 10.90 0.85 1.70
CA ILE A 88 10.66 -0.27 0.78
C ILE A 88 9.66 0.18 -0.28
N GLY A 89 10.01 0.11 -1.57
CA GLY A 89 9.25 0.69 -2.67
C GLY A 89 9.59 2.15 -2.93
N GLY A 90 10.86 2.52 -2.75
CA GLY A 90 11.33 3.91 -2.79
C GLY A 90 11.46 4.54 -4.19
N ASP A 91 11.34 3.79 -5.30
CA ASP A 91 11.25 4.34 -6.66
C ASP A 91 9.81 4.75 -7.04
N GLY A 92 8.83 4.38 -6.22
CA GLY A 92 7.42 4.69 -6.42
C GLY A 92 7.05 6.13 -6.10
N TYR A 93 5.79 6.50 -6.38
CA TYR A 93 5.23 7.84 -6.16
C TYR A 93 5.35 8.31 -4.69
N CYS A 94 4.76 7.58 -3.76
CA CYS A 94 4.85 7.94 -2.34
C CYS A 94 6.24 7.65 -1.76
N GLY A 95 6.88 6.53 -2.18
CA GLY A 95 8.16 6.10 -1.64
C GLY A 95 9.29 7.08 -1.91
N TRP A 96 9.38 7.61 -3.15
CA TRP A 96 10.41 8.58 -3.51
C TRP A 96 10.28 9.88 -2.72
N ALA A 97 9.07 10.46 -2.70
CA ALA A 97 8.80 11.68 -1.93
C ALA A 97 9.13 11.50 -0.44
N THR A 98 8.74 10.34 0.14
CA THR A 98 9.02 10.01 1.53
C THR A 98 10.52 9.87 1.79
N ALA A 99 11.27 9.19 0.92
CA ALA A 99 12.71 9.01 1.09
C ALA A 99 13.46 10.35 1.09
N LEU A 100 13.12 11.26 0.18
CA LEU A 100 13.70 12.60 0.14
C LEU A 100 13.33 13.42 1.38
N HIS A 101 12.05 13.41 1.76
CA HIS A 101 11.57 14.15 2.93
C HIS A 101 12.28 13.70 4.22
N LEU A 102 12.32 12.40 4.49
CA LEU A 102 13.00 11.86 5.66
C LEU A 102 14.51 12.17 5.65
N SER A 103 15.17 12.01 4.48
CA SER A 103 16.57 12.41 4.33
C SER A 103 16.76 13.91 4.60
N ASN A 104 15.84 14.76 4.13
CA ASN A 104 15.88 16.19 4.39
C ASN A 104 15.74 16.53 5.88
N LYS A 105 14.92 15.80 6.61
CA LYS A 105 14.72 15.90 8.06
C LYS A 105 15.87 15.33 8.90
N GLY A 106 16.91 14.76 8.26
CA GLY A 106 18.11 14.30 8.95
C GLY A 106 18.07 12.82 9.36
N TYR A 107 17.11 12.04 8.89
CA TYR A 107 17.14 10.58 9.02
C TYR A 107 18.22 9.99 8.10
N GLU A 108 18.86 8.91 8.55
CA GLU A 108 19.64 8.05 7.68
C GLU A 108 18.69 7.17 6.88
N VAL A 109 18.69 7.28 5.54
CA VAL A 109 17.69 6.65 4.69
C VAL A 109 18.29 5.60 3.78
N ALA A 110 17.63 4.44 3.71
CA ALA A 110 17.86 3.43 2.69
C ALA A 110 16.61 3.20 1.85
N ILE A 111 16.76 2.99 0.56
CA ILE A 111 15.70 2.57 -0.37
C ILE A 111 15.90 1.10 -0.71
N VAL A 112 14.83 0.31 -0.66
CA VAL A 112 14.72 -1.05 -1.23
C VAL A 112 13.69 -1.03 -2.34
N ASP A 113 14.05 -1.45 -3.56
CA ASP A 113 13.12 -1.46 -4.70
C ASP A 113 13.57 -2.48 -5.77
N ASN A 114 12.64 -3.17 -6.42
CA ASN A 114 12.92 -4.06 -7.55
C ASN A 114 12.69 -3.41 -8.92
N LEU A 115 12.30 -2.14 -8.95
CA LEU A 115 12.02 -1.32 -10.13
C LEU A 115 10.91 -1.87 -11.05
N VAL A 116 10.14 -2.83 -10.57
CA VAL A 116 9.11 -3.52 -11.36
C VAL A 116 8.02 -2.57 -11.89
N ARG A 117 7.78 -1.44 -11.18
CA ARG A 117 6.81 -0.45 -11.64
C ARG A 117 7.17 0.13 -13.02
N ARG A 118 8.47 0.30 -13.30
CA ARG A 118 8.97 0.73 -14.61
C ARG A 118 8.74 -0.34 -15.68
N LEU A 119 8.88 -1.62 -15.31
CA LEU A 119 8.58 -2.74 -16.22
C LEU A 119 7.08 -2.78 -16.55
N PHE A 120 6.19 -2.49 -15.59
CA PHE A 120 4.75 -2.43 -15.86
C PHE A 120 4.39 -1.32 -16.84
N ASP A 121 5.04 -0.14 -16.75
CA ASP A 121 4.85 0.92 -17.72
C ASP A 121 5.18 0.41 -19.13
N HIS A 122 6.35 -0.19 -19.31
CA HIS A 122 6.75 -0.73 -20.60
C HIS A 122 5.80 -1.83 -21.10
N GLN A 123 5.38 -2.78 -20.23
CA GLN A 123 4.49 -3.87 -20.63
C GLN A 123 3.09 -3.41 -21.04
N LEU A 124 2.62 -2.31 -20.47
CA LEU A 124 1.29 -1.76 -20.73
C LEU A 124 1.30 -0.60 -21.71
N GLY A 125 2.48 -0.19 -22.20
CA GLY A 125 2.63 0.97 -23.06
C GLY A 125 2.24 2.28 -22.35
N LEU A 126 2.52 2.38 -21.05
CA LEU A 126 2.22 3.55 -20.21
C LEU A 126 3.50 4.35 -19.97
N ASP A 127 3.33 5.63 -19.64
CA ASP A 127 4.43 6.47 -19.15
C ASP A 127 3.90 7.46 -18.11
N SER A 128 4.79 7.90 -17.23
CA SER A 128 4.50 9.02 -16.35
C SER A 128 4.45 10.33 -17.16
N LEU A 129 3.51 11.22 -16.81
CA LEU A 129 3.46 12.55 -17.43
C LEU A 129 4.77 13.32 -17.20
N THR A 130 5.35 13.20 -16.00
CA THR A 130 6.72 13.68 -15.69
C THR A 130 7.77 12.70 -16.21
N PRO A 131 8.85 13.20 -16.85
CA PRO A 131 10.01 12.37 -17.11
C PRO A 131 10.61 11.84 -15.81
N ILE A 132 10.85 10.53 -15.73
CA ILE A 132 11.43 9.90 -14.53
C ILE A 132 12.81 9.31 -14.88
N THR A 133 13.86 9.91 -14.36
CA THR A 133 15.24 9.44 -14.53
C THR A 133 15.52 8.17 -13.73
N SER A 134 16.69 7.55 -13.90
CA SER A 134 17.04 6.36 -13.13
C SER A 134 17.11 6.66 -11.63
N ILE A 135 16.82 5.68 -10.79
CA ILE A 135 16.90 5.87 -9.33
C ILE A 135 18.32 6.25 -8.88
N GLN A 136 19.33 5.75 -9.56
CA GLN A 136 20.73 6.08 -9.27
C GLN A 136 21.03 7.55 -9.59
N ASP A 137 20.52 8.09 -10.72
CA ASP A 137 20.69 9.50 -11.09
C ASP A 137 19.96 10.41 -10.12
N ARG A 138 18.75 10.04 -9.76
CA ARG A 138 17.94 10.75 -8.75
C ARG A 138 18.68 10.86 -7.41
N ILE A 139 19.24 9.76 -6.90
CA ILE A 139 20.03 9.73 -5.66
C ILE A 139 21.33 10.55 -5.80
N ARG A 140 22.02 10.46 -6.95
CA ARG A 140 23.22 11.28 -7.21
C ARG A 140 22.89 12.78 -7.22
N ARG A 141 21.76 13.16 -7.84
CA ARG A 141 21.29 14.54 -7.86
C ARG A 141 20.96 15.02 -6.46
N TRP A 142 20.27 14.22 -5.67
CA TRP A 142 19.94 14.54 -4.28
C TRP A 142 21.22 14.82 -3.47
N LYS A 143 22.21 13.93 -3.56
CA LYS A 143 23.49 14.12 -2.90
C LYS A 143 24.22 15.40 -3.37
N ALA A 144 24.20 15.68 -4.67
CA ALA A 144 24.86 16.85 -5.22
C ALA A 144 24.24 18.16 -4.71
N LEU A 145 22.91 18.21 -4.51
CA LEU A 145 22.18 19.39 -4.06
C LEU A 145 22.24 19.60 -2.54
N THR A 146 22.24 18.50 -1.77
CA THR A 146 22.03 18.56 -0.31
C THR A 146 23.22 18.09 0.52
N GLY A 147 24.19 17.42 -0.10
CA GLY A 147 25.26 16.69 0.60
C GLY A 147 24.80 15.37 1.27
N LYS A 148 23.48 15.10 1.32
CA LYS A 148 22.90 13.94 2.01
C LYS A 148 22.92 12.71 1.11
N THR A 149 23.19 11.55 1.71
CA THR A 149 23.24 10.26 1.00
C THR A 149 22.01 9.43 1.31
N ILE A 150 21.48 8.75 0.29
CA ILE A 150 20.47 7.70 0.43
C ILE A 150 21.10 6.39 -0.04
N GLN A 151 21.05 5.36 0.79
CA GLN A 151 21.52 4.02 0.41
C GLN A 151 20.50 3.37 -0.51
N LEU A 152 20.95 2.51 -1.44
CA LEU A 152 20.08 1.86 -2.41
C LEU A 152 20.35 0.36 -2.46
N TYR A 153 19.33 -0.43 -2.22
CA TYR A 153 19.30 -1.88 -2.37
C TYR A 153 18.32 -2.23 -3.51
N ILE A 154 18.81 -2.84 -4.59
CA ILE A 154 17.96 -3.24 -5.72
C ILE A 154 17.72 -4.74 -5.64
N GLY A 155 16.48 -5.13 -5.39
CA GLY A 155 16.05 -6.52 -5.29
C GLY A 155 14.59 -6.66 -4.91
N ASP A 156 14.08 -7.89 -4.92
CA ASP A 156 12.68 -8.21 -4.69
C ASP A 156 12.43 -8.55 -3.22
N ILE A 157 11.38 -7.98 -2.62
CA ILE A 157 10.95 -8.30 -1.25
C ILE A 157 10.43 -9.74 -1.11
N CYS A 158 10.06 -10.38 -2.21
CA CYS A 158 9.71 -11.80 -2.22
C CYS A 158 10.93 -12.72 -2.14
N ASP A 159 12.13 -12.20 -2.38
CA ASP A 159 13.41 -12.87 -2.11
C ASP A 159 13.82 -12.58 -0.66
N PHE A 160 13.60 -13.56 0.22
CA PHE A 160 13.89 -13.41 1.65
C PHE A 160 15.39 -13.31 1.97
N GLU A 161 16.25 -13.95 1.19
CA GLU A 161 17.69 -13.88 1.37
C GLU A 161 18.20 -12.47 1.09
N PHE A 162 17.81 -11.88 -0.05
CA PHE A 162 18.10 -10.48 -0.38
C PHE A 162 17.61 -9.52 0.70
N LEU A 163 16.33 -9.66 1.10
CA LEU A 163 15.74 -8.78 2.09
C LEU A 163 16.42 -8.88 3.46
N SER A 164 16.76 -10.09 3.87
CA SER A 164 17.53 -10.36 5.10
C SER A 164 18.86 -9.65 5.11
N GLU A 165 19.62 -9.73 4.02
CA GLU A 165 20.90 -9.04 3.90
C GLU A 165 20.75 -7.51 3.92
N ALA A 166 19.69 -6.96 3.31
CA ALA A 166 19.40 -5.54 3.38
C ALA A 166 19.09 -5.09 4.82
N PHE A 167 18.29 -5.87 5.58
CA PHE A 167 17.98 -5.57 6.99
C PHE A 167 19.21 -5.70 7.89
N LYS A 168 19.98 -6.76 7.77
CA LYS A 168 21.25 -6.95 8.53
C LYS A 168 22.25 -5.84 8.26
N SER A 169 22.40 -5.45 6.98
CA SER A 169 23.38 -4.43 6.58
C SER A 169 23.00 -3.03 7.03
N PHE A 170 21.71 -2.69 6.97
CA PHE A 170 21.24 -1.36 7.30
C PHE A 170 20.80 -1.20 8.75
N GLU A 171 20.23 -2.23 9.37
CA GLU A 171 19.69 -2.22 10.75
C GLU A 171 18.71 -1.07 11.00
N PRO A 172 17.52 -1.05 10.34
CA PRO A 172 16.60 0.06 10.44
C PRO A 172 15.91 0.15 11.81
N ASP A 173 15.78 1.38 12.33
CA ASP A 173 14.91 1.71 13.48
C ASP A 173 13.42 1.76 13.07
N ALA A 174 13.16 2.04 11.80
CA ALA A 174 11.83 1.98 11.21
C ALA A 174 11.88 1.51 9.74
N ALA A 175 10.89 0.71 9.34
CA ALA A 175 10.68 0.29 7.96
C ALA A 175 9.35 0.85 7.44
N VAL A 176 9.39 1.64 6.37
CA VAL A 176 8.21 2.18 5.69
C VAL A 176 7.91 1.30 4.47
N HIS A 177 6.79 0.61 4.48
CA HIS A 177 6.50 -0.40 3.47
C HIS A 177 5.52 0.09 2.40
N PHE A 178 6.08 0.56 1.27
CA PHE A 178 5.37 0.90 0.02
C PHE A 178 5.63 -0.14 -1.09
N GLY A 179 6.45 -1.18 -0.86
CA GLY A 179 6.91 -2.15 -1.86
C GLY A 179 5.81 -3.10 -2.34
N GLU A 180 4.64 -2.58 -2.68
CA GLU A 180 3.47 -3.34 -3.05
C GLU A 180 2.92 -2.90 -4.42
N GLN A 181 2.31 -3.85 -5.13
CA GLN A 181 1.49 -3.51 -6.30
C GLN A 181 0.24 -2.77 -5.81
N ARG A 182 0.10 -1.48 -6.17
CA ARG A 182 -0.83 -0.51 -5.58
C ARG A 182 -2.12 -0.28 -6.36
N SER A 183 -2.27 -0.91 -7.51
CA SER A 183 -3.37 -0.60 -8.43
C SER A 183 -4.47 -1.65 -8.38
N ALA A 184 -5.68 -1.21 -7.99
CA ALA A 184 -6.87 -2.03 -8.10
C ALA A 184 -7.17 -2.43 -9.55
N PRO A 185 -7.18 -1.51 -10.56
CA PRO A 185 -7.35 -1.90 -11.95
C PRO A 185 -6.30 -2.91 -12.45
N TYR A 186 -5.01 -2.73 -12.13
CA TYR A 186 -3.97 -3.68 -12.52
C TYR A 186 -4.29 -5.10 -12.04
N SER A 187 -4.71 -5.25 -10.79
CA SER A 187 -5.04 -6.54 -10.19
C SER A 187 -6.25 -7.25 -10.83
N MET A 188 -7.05 -6.49 -11.62
CA MET A 188 -8.27 -6.97 -12.26
C MET A 188 -8.14 -7.19 -13.77
N ILE A 189 -6.94 -7.00 -14.35
CA ILE A 189 -6.70 -7.17 -15.80
C ILE A 189 -6.87 -8.64 -16.21
N ASP A 190 -6.17 -9.54 -15.50
CA ASP A 190 -6.16 -10.97 -15.76
C ASP A 190 -5.67 -11.78 -14.54
N ARG A 191 -5.72 -13.12 -14.67
CA ARG A 191 -5.26 -14.04 -13.62
C ARG A 191 -3.79 -13.84 -13.26
N SER A 192 -2.92 -13.61 -14.23
CA SER A 192 -1.47 -13.46 -14.00
C SER A 192 -1.19 -12.25 -13.10
N ARG A 193 -1.83 -11.12 -13.40
CA ARG A 193 -1.69 -9.88 -12.62
C ARG A 193 -2.36 -9.95 -11.25
N ALA A 194 -3.49 -10.68 -11.15
CA ALA A 194 -4.12 -10.96 -9.86
C ALA A 194 -3.20 -11.81 -8.97
N VAL A 195 -2.62 -12.90 -9.51
CA VAL A 195 -1.69 -13.77 -8.79
C VAL A 195 -0.42 -13.02 -8.40
N TYR A 196 0.17 -12.25 -9.33
CA TYR A 196 1.30 -11.39 -9.02
C TYR A 196 0.99 -10.44 -7.85
N THR A 197 -0.15 -9.75 -7.88
CA THR A 197 -0.56 -8.83 -6.82
C THR A 197 -0.65 -9.53 -5.46
N GLN A 198 -1.30 -10.70 -5.40
CA GLN A 198 -1.40 -11.47 -4.16
C GLN A 198 -0.03 -11.95 -3.68
N HIS A 199 0.79 -12.49 -4.57
CA HIS A 199 2.12 -13.00 -4.23
C HIS A 199 3.04 -11.86 -3.75
N ASN A 200 3.20 -10.81 -4.55
CA ASN A 200 4.08 -9.69 -4.21
C ASN A 200 3.69 -9.02 -2.90
N ASN A 201 2.40 -8.73 -2.72
CA ASN A 201 1.97 -7.98 -1.55
C ASN A 201 2.00 -8.86 -0.30
N VAL A 202 1.34 -10.03 -0.32
CA VAL A 202 1.19 -10.87 0.87
C VAL A 202 2.50 -11.55 1.27
N ILE A 203 3.22 -12.17 0.31
CA ILE A 203 4.49 -12.84 0.62
C ILE A 203 5.57 -11.80 0.92
N GLY A 204 5.62 -10.69 0.17
CA GLY A 204 6.55 -9.60 0.45
C GLY A 204 6.35 -9.03 1.86
N THR A 205 5.09 -8.78 2.28
CA THR A 205 4.79 -8.33 3.65
C THR A 205 5.21 -9.37 4.71
N LEU A 206 4.96 -10.67 4.48
CA LEU A 206 5.41 -11.72 5.39
C LEU A 206 6.94 -11.73 5.52
N ASN A 207 7.67 -11.59 4.42
CA ASN A 207 9.12 -11.51 4.44
C ASN A 207 9.62 -10.29 5.23
N VAL A 208 8.99 -9.13 5.08
CA VAL A 208 9.32 -7.94 5.89
C VAL A 208 9.11 -8.20 7.37
N LEU A 209 8.01 -8.86 7.75
CA LEU A 209 7.72 -9.20 9.16
C LEU A 209 8.75 -10.18 9.73
N PHE A 210 9.16 -11.20 8.96
CA PHE A 210 10.21 -12.12 9.37
C PHE A 210 11.59 -11.44 9.45
N ALA A 211 11.93 -10.55 8.50
CA ALA A 211 13.18 -9.79 8.55
C ALA A 211 13.25 -8.88 9.79
N ILE A 212 12.16 -8.23 10.16
CA ILE A 212 12.06 -7.45 11.42
C ILE A 212 12.28 -8.37 12.62
N LYS A 213 11.52 -9.47 12.70
CA LYS A 213 11.59 -10.42 13.81
C LYS A 213 12.98 -11.01 14.02
N GLU A 214 13.69 -11.32 12.93
CA GLU A 214 14.96 -12.05 13.00
C GLU A 214 16.18 -11.13 13.16
N TYR A 215 16.10 -9.88 12.65
CA TYR A 215 17.28 -9.02 12.56
C TYR A 215 17.13 -7.65 13.21
N CYS A 216 15.90 -7.16 13.41
CA CYS A 216 15.64 -5.80 13.90
C CYS A 216 14.38 -5.76 14.79
N GLU A 217 14.33 -6.52 15.90
CA GLU A 217 13.14 -6.68 16.73
C GLU A 217 12.51 -5.36 17.22
N GLU A 218 13.33 -4.31 17.38
CA GLU A 218 12.89 -2.97 17.79
C GLU A 218 12.42 -2.10 16.63
N CYS A 219 12.51 -2.59 15.38
CA CYS A 219 12.10 -1.84 14.21
C CYS A 219 10.59 -1.60 14.19
N HIS A 220 10.19 -0.33 14.00
CA HIS A 220 8.80 0.05 13.85
C HIS A 220 8.36 -0.09 12.39
N LEU A 221 7.41 -0.97 12.11
CA LEU A 221 6.83 -1.10 10.78
C LEU A 221 5.75 -0.02 10.55
N VAL A 222 5.96 0.84 9.57
CA VAL A 222 4.94 1.76 9.04
C VAL A 222 4.47 1.21 7.70
N LYS A 223 3.34 0.52 7.69
CA LYS A 223 2.75 -0.06 6.47
C LYS A 223 1.81 0.94 5.83
N LEU A 224 1.84 1.03 4.52
CA LEU A 224 0.84 1.78 3.78
C LEU A 224 -0.35 0.90 3.43
N GLY A 225 -1.42 1.00 4.23
CA GLY A 225 -2.71 0.40 3.99
C GLY A 225 -3.53 1.17 2.96
N THR A 226 -4.81 0.93 2.91
CA THR A 226 -5.74 1.65 2.02
C THR A 226 -7.15 1.74 2.62
N MET A 227 -7.81 2.88 2.46
CA MET A 227 -9.24 3.02 2.76
C MET A 227 -10.10 2.02 1.96
N GLY A 228 -9.58 1.53 0.83
CA GLY A 228 -10.24 0.50 0.02
C GLY A 228 -10.40 -0.87 0.69
N GLU A 229 -9.72 -1.11 1.81
CA GLU A 229 -9.92 -2.30 2.64
C GLU A 229 -11.31 -2.32 3.27
N TYR A 230 -11.83 -1.16 3.69
CA TYR A 230 -13.17 -1.03 4.26
C TYR A 230 -14.28 -1.22 3.20
N GLY A 231 -13.96 -0.98 1.93
CA GLY A 231 -14.96 -0.95 0.87
C GLY A 231 -15.89 0.26 1.01
N THR A 232 -17.19 0.01 0.88
CA THR A 232 -18.24 1.04 0.98
C THR A 232 -19.39 0.56 1.85
N PRO A 233 -19.15 0.37 3.17
CA PRO A 233 -20.22 -0.02 4.09
C PRO A 233 -21.26 1.09 4.22
N ASN A 234 -22.50 0.73 4.57
CA ASN A 234 -23.58 1.67 4.83
C ASN A 234 -23.68 2.05 6.33
N ILE A 235 -22.51 2.16 6.98
CA ILE A 235 -22.33 2.62 8.36
C ILE A 235 -21.05 3.45 8.44
N ASP A 236 -20.89 4.21 9.53
CA ASP A 236 -19.67 4.98 9.80
C ASP A 236 -18.43 4.10 9.81
N ILE A 237 -17.33 4.58 9.24
CA ILE A 237 -16.06 3.87 9.20
C ILE A 237 -15.18 4.37 10.34
N GLU A 238 -14.93 3.50 11.33
CA GLU A 238 -13.99 3.77 12.42
C GLU A 238 -12.53 3.58 12.01
N GLU A 239 -11.61 4.13 12.78
CA GLU A 239 -10.17 4.00 12.52
C GLU A 239 -9.63 2.63 12.99
N GLY A 240 -9.77 1.65 12.11
CA GLY A 240 -9.19 0.31 12.24
C GLY A 240 -9.99 -0.66 13.12
N PHE A 241 -10.70 -0.18 14.14
CA PHE A 241 -11.40 -1.03 15.12
C PHE A 241 -12.81 -0.49 15.39
N ILE A 242 -13.73 -1.39 15.67
CA ILE A 242 -15.11 -1.08 16.04
C ILE A 242 -15.48 -1.79 17.35
N THR A 243 -16.13 -1.08 18.25
CA THR A 243 -16.72 -1.68 19.46
C THR A 243 -18.15 -2.10 19.17
N ILE A 244 -18.44 -3.38 19.32
CA ILE A 244 -19.77 -3.95 19.08
C ILE A 244 -20.30 -4.64 20.32
N THR A 245 -21.63 -4.61 20.46
CA THR A 245 -22.35 -5.41 21.45
C THR A 245 -23.22 -6.43 20.75
N HIS A 246 -23.02 -7.71 21.03
CA HIS A 246 -23.82 -8.80 20.47
C HIS A 246 -24.23 -9.78 21.56
N ASN A 247 -25.50 -10.10 21.65
CA ASN A 247 -26.05 -10.99 22.69
C ASN A 247 -25.62 -10.61 24.12
N GLY A 248 -25.63 -9.30 24.43
CA GLY A 248 -25.27 -8.78 25.76
C GLY A 248 -23.77 -8.79 26.09
N ARG A 249 -22.90 -9.16 25.15
CA ARG A 249 -21.43 -9.11 25.29
C ARG A 249 -20.84 -8.03 24.39
N THR A 250 -19.90 -7.25 24.94
CA THR A 250 -19.24 -6.16 24.23
C THR A 250 -17.78 -6.50 23.99
N ASP A 251 -17.28 -6.24 22.76
CA ASP A 251 -15.90 -6.43 22.38
C ASP A 251 -15.45 -5.37 21.36
N THR A 252 -14.15 -5.10 21.29
CA THR A 252 -13.54 -4.24 20.29
C THR A 252 -12.79 -5.11 19.27
N LEU A 253 -13.26 -5.13 18.06
CA LEU A 253 -12.79 -6.00 16.99
C LEU A 253 -12.23 -5.17 15.81
N PRO A 254 -11.38 -5.76 14.96
CA PRO A 254 -11.02 -5.11 13.70
C PRO A 254 -12.28 -4.72 12.93
N TYR A 255 -12.30 -3.51 12.39
CA TYR A 255 -13.43 -3.03 11.60
C TYR A 255 -13.68 -3.97 10.41
N PRO A 256 -14.93 -4.31 10.08
CA PRO A 256 -15.27 -5.21 8.97
C PRO A 256 -14.67 -4.74 7.64
N LYS A 257 -14.04 -5.66 6.91
CA LYS A 257 -13.38 -5.37 5.63
C LYS A 257 -14.24 -5.88 4.46
N GLN A 258 -14.46 -5.02 3.45
CA GLN A 258 -15.26 -5.32 2.26
C GLN A 258 -14.46 -4.98 0.99
N ALA A 259 -13.33 -5.66 0.82
CA ALA A 259 -12.44 -5.41 -0.30
C ALA A 259 -13.13 -5.59 -1.66
N SER A 260 -12.87 -4.66 -2.59
CA SER A 260 -13.54 -4.60 -3.89
C SER A 260 -12.65 -4.97 -5.08
N SER A 261 -11.41 -5.46 -4.85
CA SER A 261 -10.47 -5.96 -5.86
C SER A 261 -9.45 -6.91 -5.24
N PHE A 262 -8.68 -7.64 -6.07
CA PHE A 262 -7.58 -8.48 -5.56
C PHE A 262 -6.48 -7.64 -4.88
N TYR A 263 -6.25 -6.40 -5.34
CA TYR A 263 -5.37 -5.48 -4.64
C TYR A 263 -5.89 -5.16 -3.23
N HIS A 264 -7.14 -4.75 -3.09
CA HIS A 264 -7.70 -4.45 -1.76
C HIS A 264 -7.72 -5.68 -0.85
N LEU A 265 -7.97 -6.88 -1.41
CA LEU A 265 -7.88 -8.14 -0.66
C LEU A 265 -6.47 -8.41 -0.15
N SER A 266 -5.43 -8.18 -0.97
CA SER A 266 -4.05 -8.36 -0.50
C SER A 266 -3.73 -7.44 0.68
N LYS A 267 -4.20 -6.20 0.63
CA LYS A 267 -4.04 -5.24 1.74
C LYS A 267 -4.74 -5.68 3.02
N VAL A 268 -5.95 -6.27 2.91
CA VAL A 268 -6.64 -6.88 4.06
C VAL A 268 -5.82 -8.02 4.67
N HIS A 269 -5.27 -8.90 3.82
CA HIS A 269 -4.41 -9.99 4.27
C HIS A 269 -3.17 -9.46 5.00
N ASP A 270 -2.53 -8.42 4.48
CA ASP A 270 -1.36 -7.79 5.09
C ASP A 270 -1.68 -7.20 6.45
N SER A 271 -2.78 -6.45 6.60
CA SER A 271 -3.23 -5.90 7.88
C SER A 271 -3.46 -6.99 8.92
N HIS A 272 -4.05 -8.13 8.52
CA HIS A 272 -4.27 -9.26 9.43
C HIS A 272 -2.96 -9.97 9.80
N ASN A 273 -2.04 -10.18 8.85
CA ASN A 273 -0.72 -10.75 9.12
C ASN A 273 0.06 -9.87 10.10
N ILE A 274 0.07 -8.55 9.89
CA ILE A 274 0.75 -7.59 10.77
C ILE A 274 0.13 -7.59 12.16
N ALA A 275 -1.20 -7.51 12.25
CA ALA A 275 -1.90 -7.54 13.54
C ALA A 275 -1.61 -8.84 14.32
N PHE A 276 -1.59 -9.98 13.63
CA PHE A 276 -1.23 -11.26 14.23
C PHE A 276 0.21 -11.29 14.73
N THR A 277 1.16 -10.80 13.95
CA THR A 277 2.59 -10.82 14.32
C THR A 277 2.91 -9.83 15.45
N CYS A 278 2.23 -8.68 15.50
CA CYS A 278 2.32 -7.79 16.66
C CYS A 278 1.92 -8.53 17.94
N LYS A 279 0.79 -9.23 17.92
CA LYS A 279 0.32 -10.00 19.06
C LYS A 279 1.21 -11.20 19.41
N ALA A 280 1.70 -11.91 18.38
CA ALA A 280 2.42 -13.17 18.54
C ALA A 280 3.91 -12.99 18.84
N TRP A 281 4.56 -11.99 18.22
CA TRP A 281 6.01 -11.79 18.28
C TRP A 281 6.42 -10.47 18.96
N GLY A 282 5.47 -9.62 19.32
CA GLY A 282 5.76 -8.32 19.91
C GLY A 282 6.23 -7.26 18.90
N ILE A 283 6.09 -7.48 17.60
CA ILE A 283 6.37 -6.46 16.59
C ILE A 283 5.49 -5.23 16.85
N ARG A 284 6.02 -4.05 16.60
CA ARG A 284 5.26 -2.81 16.67
C ARG A 284 4.93 -2.30 15.26
N ALA A 285 3.68 -1.96 14.99
CA ALA A 285 3.30 -1.52 13.67
C ALA A 285 2.24 -0.41 13.68
N THR A 286 2.35 0.48 12.69
CA THR A 286 1.32 1.47 12.34
C THR A 286 0.86 1.23 10.91
N ASP A 287 -0.43 0.96 10.71
CA ASP A 287 -1.06 0.82 9.40
C ASP A 287 -1.74 2.14 9.03
N LEU A 288 -1.26 2.78 7.98
CA LEU A 288 -1.82 4.02 7.43
C LEU A 288 -2.81 3.65 6.33
N ASN A 289 -4.10 3.56 6.66
CA ASN A 289 -5.16 3.30 5.67
C ASN A 289 -5.36 4.52 4.79
N GLN A 290 -4.59 4.57 3.70
CA GLN A 290 -4.46 5.72 2.83
C GLN A 290 -5.67 5.91 1.93
N GLY A 291 -6.15 7.15 1.82
CA GLY A 291 -7.06 7.63 0.79
C GLY A 291 -6.37 7.75 -0.57
N VAL A 292 -7.01 8.46 -1.49
CA VAL A 292 -6.45 8.73 -2.82
C VAL A 292 -5.46 9.89 -2.72
N VAL A 293 -4.19 9.63 -3.03
CA VAL A 293 -3.16 10.66 -3.01
C VAL A 293 -3.19 11.45 -4.31
N TYR A 294 -3.11 12.77 -4.19
CA TYR A 294 -2.93 13.70 -5.31
C TYR A 294 -1.73 14.62 -5.07
N GLY A 295 -1.46 15.51 -6.01
CA GLY A 295 -0.33 16.44 -5.92
C GLY A 295 0.90 15.92 -6.65
N LEU A 296 1.87 16.82 -6.85
CA LEU A 296 3.01 16.59 -7.73
C LEU A 296 4.34 16.70 -6.99
N ARG A 297 4.42 17.65 -6.07
CA ARG A 297 5.67 18.12 -5.53
C ARG A 297 5.62 18.20 -4.01
N THR A 298 6.70 17.79 -3.40
CA THR A 298 7.13 18.23 -2.09
C THR A 298 8.22 19.28 -2.26
N ASP A 299 8.64 19.94 -1.20
CA ASP A 299 9.74 20.91 -1.25
C ASP A 299 10.99 20.27 -1.86
N GLU A 300 11.26 19.02 -1.51
CA GLU A 300 12.43 18.28 -1.97
C GLU A 300 12.33 17.90 -3.46
N THR A 301 11.18 17.39 -3.91
CA THR A 301 11.00 16.99 -5.31
C THR A 301 10.92 18.19 -6.26
N ALA A 302 10.69 19.39 -5.72
CA ALA A 302 10.68 20.64 -6.48
C ALA A 302 12.08 21.24 -6.68
N MET A 303 13.11 20.78 -5.97
CA MET A 303 14.46 21.34 -6.03
C MET A 303 15.14 21.17 -7.38
N HIS A 304 14.80 20.13 -8.15
CA HIS A 304 15.36 19.87 -9.46
C HIS A 304 14.47 18.93 -10.28
N GLU A 305 14.47 19.07 -11.61
CA GLU A 305 13.67 18.24 -12.51
C GLU A 305 13.99 16.74 -12.40
N GLU A 306 15.25 16.35 -12.21
CA GLU A 306 15.64 14.95 -12.00
C GLU A 306 15.10 14.36 -10.69
N LEU A 307 14.67 15.17 -9.74
CA LEU A 307 14.01 14.75 -8.50
C LEU A 307 12.50 14.63 -8.63
N SER A 308 11.96 14.94 -9.81
CA SER A 308 10.52 14.95 -10.06
C SER A 308 9.86 13.64 -9.65
N ASN A 309 8.66 13.76 -9.08
CA ASN A 309 7.85 12.61 -8.73
C ASN A 309 7.06 12.10 -9.94
N ARG A 310 6.61 10.85 -9.88
CA ARG A 310 5.73 10.27 -10.92
C ARG A 310 4.39 11.00 -10.92
N PHE A 311 3.81 11.13 -12.12
CA PHE A 311 2.44 11.58 -12.29
C PHE A 311 1.70 10.64 -13.23
N ASP A 312 0.98 9.68 -12.66
CA ASP A 312 0.21 8.70 -13.40
C ASP A 312 -1.20 9.24 -13.68
N TYR A 313 -1.63 9.18 -14.95
CA TYR A 313 -2.92 9.71 -15.42
C TYR A 313 -3.75 8.69 -16.19
N ASP A 314 -3.18 7.53 -16.46
CA ASP A 314 -3.75 6.46 -17.25
C ASP A 314 -4.91 5.71 -16.54
N GLY A 315 -5.59 4.82 -17.28
CA GLY A 315 -6.72 4.05 -16.76
C GLY A 315 -6.36 2.94 -15.77
N VAL A 316 -5.07 2.63 -15.57
CA VAL A 316 -4.58 1.54 -14.70
C VAL A 316 -3.99 2.10 -13.40
N PHE A 317 -3.07 3.05 -13.47
CA PHE A 317 -2.35 3.59 -12.31
C PHE A 317 -2.74 5.01 -11.94
N GLY A 318 -3.38 5.74 -12.85
CA GLY A 318 -3.83 7.12 -12.62
C GLY A 318 -4.99 7.21 -11.64
N THR A 319 -5.05 8.32 -10.91
CA THR A 319 -6.18 8.67 -10.04
C THR A 319 -7.23 9.49 -10.79
N ALA A 320 -8.44 9.59 -10.22
CA ALA A 320 -9.52 10.35 -10.86
C ALA A 320 -9.14 11.83 -11.05
N LEU A 321 -8.57 12.47 -10.04
CA LEU A 321 -8.18 13.88 -10.10
C LEU A 321 -7.06 14.11 -11.12
N ASN A 322 -6.00 13.30 -11.09
CA ASN A 322 -4.89 13.40 -12.04
C ASN A 322 -5.39 13.24 -13.48
N ARG A 323 -6.24 12.23 -13.72
CA ARG A 323 -6.84 12.00 -15.05
C ARG A 323 -7.70 13.18 -15.50
N PHE A 324 -8.50 13.76 -14.62
CA PHE A 324 -9.33 14.93 -14.95
C PHE A 324 -8.48 16.15 -15.31
N CYS A 325 -7.41 16.43 -14.57
CA CYS A 325 -6.51 17.53 -14.90
C CYS A 325 -5.84 17.31 -16.26
N VAL A 326 -5.41 16.09 -16.58
CA VAL A 326 -4.83 15.78 -17.89
C VAL A 326 -5.89 15.86 -19.00
N GLN A 327 -7.10 15.33 -18.78
CA GLN A 327 -8.20 15.44 -19.74
C GLN A 327 -8.52 16.91 -20.05
N ALA A 328 -8.62 17.75 -19.03
CA ALA A 328 -8.84 19.19 -19.21
C ALA A 328 -7.72 19.86 -20.02
N ALA A 329 -6.45 19.53 -19.71
CA ALA A 329 -5.28 20.12 -20.37
C ALA A 329 -5.19 19.78 -21.89
N VAL A 330 -5.69 18.60 -22.31
CA VAL A 330 -5.68 18.17 -23.72
C VAL A 330 -7.03 18.39 -24.42
N GLY A 331 -8.00 19.09 -23.80
CA GLY A 331 -9.32 19.36 -24.39
C GLY A 331 -10.22 18.12 -24.52
N HIS A 332 -9.95 17.06 -23.73
CA HIS A 332 -10.80 15.88 -23.67
C HIS A 332 -11.86 16.05 -22.58
N PRO A 333 -13.14 15.67 -22.80
CA PRO A 333 -14.15 15.72 -21.73
C PRO A 333 -13.75 14.91 -20.50
N LEU A 334 -14.02 15.44 -19.30
CA LEU A 334 -13.80 14.72 -18.04
C LEU A 334 -14.70 13.48 -17.99
N THR A 335 -14.08 12.30 -17.88
CA THR A 335 -14.81 11.02 -17.90
C THR A 335 -15.28 10.61 -16.50
N VAL A 336 -16.53 10.90 -16.18
CA VAL A 336 -17.19 10.52 -14.93
C VAL A 336 -17.72 9.09 -15.03
N TYR A 337 -17.34 8.20 -14.12
CA TYR A 337 -17.82 6.81 -14.09
C TYR A 337 -19.23 6.72 -13.48
N GLY A 338 -20.18 6.15 -14.24
CA GLY A 338 -21.57 6.01 -13.80
C GLY A 338 -22.21 7.36 -13.51
N LYS A 339 -22.88 7.48 -12.36
CA LYS A 339 -23.51 8.73 -11.89
C LYS A 339 -22.54 9.69 -11.20
N GLY A 340 -21.32 9.23 -10.86
CA GLY A 340 -20.30 10.06 -10.24
C GLY A 340 -20.49 10.34 -8.74
N GLY A 341 -21.40 9.63 -8.07
CA GLY A 341 -21.62 9.76 -6.63
C GLY A 341 -20.66 8.98 -5.74
N GLN A 342 -19.70 8.26 -6.35
CA GLN A 342 -18.70 7.49 -5.61
C GLN A 342 -17.77 8.42 -4.83
N THR A 343 -17.86 8.38 -3.51
CA THR A 343 -17.07 9.23 -2.60
C THR A 343 -15.84 8.49 -2.08
N ARG A 344 -14.73 9.20 -1.92
CA ARG A 344 -13.45 8.71 -1.38
C ARG A 344 -12.80 9.77 -0.49
N GLY A 345 -11.89 9.33 0.39
CA GLY A 345 -10.94 10.20 1.07
C GLY A 345 -9.77 10.57 0.16
N TYR A 346 -9.32 11.80 0.24
CA TYR A 346 -8.20 12.36 -0.53
C TYR A 346 -7.19 13.03 0.37
N LEU A 347 -5.93 13.07 -0.05
CA LEU A 347 -4.86 13.81 0.62
C LEU A 347 -3.76 14.22 -0.36
N ASP A 348 -3.09 15.31 -0.05
CA ASP A 348 -1.92 15.76 -0.80
C ASP A 348 -0.69 14.87 -0.54
N ILE A 349 0.23 14.79 -1.50
CA ILE A 349 1.49 14.04 -1.33
C ILE A 349 2.33 14.57 -0.15
N ARG A 350 2.27 15.89 0.15
CA ARG A 350 2.94 16.48 1.29
C ARG A 350 2.37 15.98 2.62
N ASP A 351 1.06 15.75 2.66
CA ASP A 351 0.41 15.16 3.84
C ASP A 351 0.79 13.68 3.99
N THR A 352 0.92 12.97 2.87
CA THR A 352 1.40 11.57 2.89
C THR A 352 2.76 11.47 3.56
N VAL A 353 3.74 12.29 3.16
CA VAL A 353 5.09 12.23 3.73
C VAL A 353 5.11 12.69 5.19
N GLN A 354 4.30 13.70 5.54
CA GLN A 354 4.14 14.19 6.93
C GLN A 354 3.53 13.10 7.82
N CYS A 355 2.50 12.39 7.37
CA CYS A 355 1.89 11.28 8.11
C CYS A 355 2.91 10.18 8.42
N VAL A 356 3.77 9.83 7.46
CA VAL A 356 4.82 8.83 7.66
C VAL A 356 5.85 9.32 8.68
N GLU A 357 6.29 10.59 8.59
CA GLU A 357 7.19 11.20 9.56
C GLU A 357 6.59 11.16 10.97
N LEU A 358 5.32 11.56 11.12
CA LEU A 358 4.60 11.51 12.39
C LEU A 358 4.50 10.09 12.96
N ALA A 359 4.24 9.09 12.12
CA ALA A 359 4.19 7.69 12.56
C ALA A 359 5.56 7.19 13.04
N ILE A 360 6.66 7.57 12.36
CA ILE A 360 8.04 7.24 12.76
C ILE A 360 8.45 7.97 14.04
N ALA A 361 8.10 9.25 14.17
CA ALA A 361 8.40 10.06 15.35
C ALA A 361 7.64 9.57 16.60
N ASN A 362 6.46 8.99 16.40
CA ASN A 362 5.59 8.46 17.45
C ASN A 362 5.36 6.96 17.20
N PRO A 363 6.33 6.09 17.47
CA PRO A 363 6.19 4.66 17.19
C PRO A 363 5.08 4.00 18.03
N ALA A 364 4.47 2.96 17.49
CA ALA A 364 3.57 2.10 18.23
C ALA A 364 4.31 1.45 19.42
N LYS A 365 3.60 1.09 20.46
CA LYS A 365 4.18 0.33 21.58
C LYS A 365 4.54 -1.08 21.12
N GLN A 366 5.41 -1.74 21.85
CA GLN A 366 5.76 -3.14 21.58
C GLN A 366 4.51 -4.02 21.64
N GLY A 367 4.30 -4.86 20.62
CA GLY A 367 3.11 -5.70 20.47
C GLY A 367 1.85 -4.96 20.01
N GLU A 368 1.92 -3.65 19.80
CA GLU A 368 0.78 -2.86 19.37
C GLU A 368 0.68 -2.81 17.84
N PHE A 369 -0.49 -3.15 17.32
CA PHE A 369 -0.94 -2.86 15.96
C PHE A 369 -1.95 -1.72 16.02
N ARG A 370 -1.60 -0.55 15.52
CA ARG A 370 -2.50 0.60 15.45
C ARG A 370 -2.81 0.97 14.00
N VAL A 371 -4.01 1.49 13.78
CA VAL A 371 -4.50 1.87 12.46
C VAL A 371 -4.90 3.34 12.47
N PHE A 372 -4.47 4.08 11.46
CA PHE A 372 -4.87 5.46 11.21
C PHE A 372 -5.48 5.59 9.83
N ASN A 373 -6.66 6.21 9.73
CA ASN A 373 -7.26 6.56 8.45
C ASN A 373 -6.58 7.80 7.90
N GLN A 374 -5.82 7.63 6.81
CA GLN A 374 -4.94 8.64 6.25
C GLN A 374 -5.60 9.37 5.08
N PHE A 375 -6.34 10.41 5.35
CA PHE A 375 -6.87 11.36 4.38
C PHE A 375 -7.26 12.66 5.09
N THR A 376 -7.41 13.75 4.31
CA THR A 376 -7.68 15.09 4.84
C THR A 376 -9.01 15.66 4.37
N GLU A 377 -9.51 15.19 3.22
CA GLU A 377 -10.74 15.65 2.59
C GLU A 377 -11.51 14.51 1.95
N GLN A 378 -12.78 14.73 1.67
CA GLN A 378 -13.66 13.76 1.01
C GLN A 378 -14.32 14.42 -0.19
N PHE A 379 -14.27 13.75 -1.34
CA PHE A 379 -14.92 14.22 -2.57
C PHE A 379 -15.64 13.08 -3.28
N SER A 380 -16.80 13.38 -3.86
CA SER A 380 -17.36 12.54 -4.89
C SER A 380 -16.64 12.78 -6.23
N VAL A 381 -16.79 11.86 -7.18
CA VAL A 381 -16.24 12.04 -8.53
C VAL A 381 -16.82 13.29 -9.19
N ASN A 382 -18.12 13.58 -8.96
CA ASN A 382 -18.78 14.78 -9.47
C ASN A 382 -18.21 16.06 -8.86
N ASP A 383 -17.87 16.06 -7.56
CA ASP A 383 -17.26 17.24 -6.93
C ASP A 383 -15.89 17.54 -7.52
N LEU A 384 -15.06 16.52 -7.73
CA LEU A 384 -13.78 16.69 -8.41
C LEU A 384 -13.94 17.21 -9.84
N ALA A 385 -14.92 16.70 -10.59
CA ALA A 385 -15.18 17.19 -11.94
C ALA A 385 -15.59 18.67 -11.94
N LYS A 386 -16.46 19.10 -11.00
CA LYS A 386 -16.83 20.52 -10.84
C LYS A 386 -15.63 21.39 -10.50
N LEU A 387 -14.76 20.94 -9.57
CA LEU A 387 -13.56 21.68 -9.17
C LEU A 387 -12.61 21.86 -10.37
N VAL A 388 -12.34 20.78 -11.13
CA VAL A 388 -11.46 20.85 -12.31
C VAL A 388 -12.07 21.71 -13.42
N THR A 389 -13.38 21.66 -13.63
CA THR A 389 -14.08 22.51 -14.59
C THR A 389 -13.94 23.99 -14.19
N ALA A 390 -14.16 24.32 -12.93
CA ALA A 390 -14.02 25.70 -12.43
C ALA A 390 -12.59 26.21 -12.53
N ALA A 391 -11.59 25.39 -12.18
CA ALA A 391 -10.17 25.75 -12.32
C ALA A 391 -9.77 25.92 -13.81
N GLY A 392 -10.23 25.00 -14.67
CA GLY A 392 -10.00 25.10 -16.12
C GLY A 392 -10.55 26.38 -16.74
N ALA A 393 -11.77 26.78 -16.35
CA ALA A 393 -12.38 28.04 -16.81
C ALA A 393 -11.54 29.27 -16.44
N LYS A 394 -10.95 29.31 -15.23
CA LYS A 394 -10.01 30.39 -14.81
C LYS A 394 -8.77 30.47 -15.71
N LEU A 395 -8.34 29.32 -16.25
CA LEU A 395 -7.18 29.21 -17.15
C LEU A 395 -7.55 29.33 -18.65
N GLY A 396 -8.81 29.68 -18.95
CA GLY A 396 -9.31 29.81 -20.32
C GLY A 396 -9.55 28.50 -21.06
N LEU A 397 -9.67 27.38 -20.35
CA LEU A 397 -10.00 26.07 -20.94
C LEU A 397 -11.52 25.86 -21.00
N ASP A 398 -12.00 25.34 -22.12
CA ASP A 398 -13.40 24.84 -22.24
C ASP A 398 -13.44 23.37 -21.76
N VAL A 399 -13.79 23.16 -20.50
CA VAL A 399 -13.79 21.85 -19.86
C VAL A 399 -15.19 21.27 -19.83
N GLN A 400 -15.43 20.25 -20.64
CA GLN A 400 -16.70 19.52 -20.70
C GLN A 400 -16.64 18.28 -19.82
N THR A 401 -17.81 17.80 -19.37
CA THR A 401 -17.94 16.56 -18.57
C THR A 401 -18.78 15.52 -19.33
N LYS A 402 -18.34 14.27 -19.33
CA LYS A 402 -19.05 13.17 -19.98
C LYS A 402 -19.14 11.97 -19.04
N SER A 403 -20.37 11.49 -18.81
CA SER A 403 -20.59 10.24 -18.09
C SER A 403 -20.26 9.05 -19.00
N VAL A 404 -19.53 8.07 -18.44
CA VAL A 404 -19.18 6.82 -19.11
C VAL A 404 -19.56 5.62 -18.21
N PRO A 405 -19.80 4.43 -18.78
CA PRO A 405 -20.11 3.25 -17.96
C PRO A 405 -19.06 3.01 -16.89
N ASN A 406 -19.50 2.75 -15.65
CA ASN A 406 -18.56 2.42 -14.56
C ASN A 406 -17.92 1.04 -14.83
N PRO A 407 -16.59 0.96 -14.99
CA PRO A 407 -15.90 -0.29 -15.23
C PRO A 407 -15.82 -1.18 -13.99
N ARG A 408 -16.10 -0.63 -12.80
CA ARG A 408 -16.02 -1.30 -11.50
C ARG A 408 -17.34 -1.92 -11.09
N VAL A 409 -17.29 -2.82 -10.12
CA VAL A 409 -18.47 -3.35 -9.42
C VAL A 409 -18.57 -2.65 -8.08
N GLU A 410 -19.32 -1.56 -8.03
CA GLU A 410 -19.55 -0.75 -6.84
C GLU A 410 -20.93 -0.07 -6.92
N ALA A 411 -21.44 0.43 -5.80
CA ALA A 411 -22.66 1.23 -5.79
C ALA A 411 -22.43 2.57 -6.53
N GLU A 412 -23.47 3.12 -7.11
CA GLU A 412 -23.42 4.42 -7.82
C GLU A 412 -23.28 5.60 -6.85
N GLU A 413 -23.74 5.42 -5.62
CA GLU A 413 -23.63 6.38 -4.53
C GLU A 413 -23.08 5.67 -3.30
N HIS A 414 -22.20 6.33 -2.56
CA HIS A 414 -21.59 5.79 -1.35
C HIS A 414 -22.07 6.59 -0.14
N TYR A 415 -22.53 5.89 0.91
CA TYR A 415 -22.43 6.43 2.24
C TYR A 415 -20.95 6.39 2.64
N TYR A 416 -20.36 7.56 2.87
CA TYR A 416 -18.94 7.64 3.20
C TYR A 416 -18.74 8.64 4.34
N ASN A 417 -18.75 8.13 5.57
CA ASN A 417 -18.45 8.90 6.78
C ASN A 417 -17.33 8.18 7.54
N ALA A 418 -16.09 8.55 7.24
CA ALA A 418 -14.92 7.89 7.80
C ALA A 418 -14.22 8.79 8.80
N LYS A 419 -14.01 8.27 10.02
CA LYS A 419 -13.22 8.93 11.06
C LYS A 419 -11.74 8.97 10.65
N HIS A 420 -11.07 10.11 10.88
CA HIS A 420 -9.67 10.34 10.51
C HIS A 420 -9.00 11.37 11.42
N THR A 421 -9.18 11.21 12.74
CA THR A 421 -8.74 12.21 13.72
C THR A 421 -7.35 11.96 14.27
N LYS A 422 -6.90 10.70 14.31
CA LYS A 422 -5.66 10.31 15.02
C LYS A 422 -4.40 10.94 14.46
N LEU A 423 -4.28 11.12 13.14
CA LEU A 423 -3.13 11.81 12.54
C LEU A 423 -3.15 13.31 12.83
N ILE A 424 -4.32 13.93 12.86
CA ILE A 424 -4.49 15.33 13.28
C ILE A 424 -4.07 15.49 14.76
N GLU A 425 -4.48 14.57 15.62
CA GLU A 425 -4.11 14.54 17.04
C GLU A 425 -2.58 14.38 17.24
N LEU A 426 -1.89 13.70 16.30
CA LEU A 426 -0.43 13.60 16.28
C LEU A 426 0.26 14.85 15.72
N GLY A 427 -0.47 15.82 15.19
CA GLY A 427 0.07 17.08 14.68
C GLY A 427 0.13 17.20 13.17
N LEU A 428 -0.63 16.39 12.41
CA LEU A 428 -0.78 16.59 10.97
C LEU A 428 -1.38 17.97 10.70
N VAL A 429 -0.70 18.73 9.84
CA VAL A 429 -1.19 20.01 9.31
C VAL A 429 -1.62 19.79 7.86
N PRO A 430 -2.93 19.70 7.58
CA PRO A 430 -3.43 19.35 6.27
C PRO A 430 -3.15 20.38 5.18
N HIS A 431 -2.79 19.90 3.98
CA HIS A 431 -2.80 20.70 2.76
C HIS A 431 -4.09 20.36 1.99
N LEU A 432 -5.06 21.25 2.08
CA LEU A 432 -6.36 21.03 1.44
C LEU A 432 -6.30 21.34 -0.06
N LEU A 433 -7.17 20.70 -0.84
CA LEU A 433 -7.32 20.93 -2.27
C LEU A 433 -7.96 22.31 -2.50
N SER A 434 -7.13 23.34 -2.31
CA SER A 434 -7.49 24.73 -2.57
C SER A 434 -7.44 25.02 -4.07
N ASP A 435 -8.04 26.14 -4.47
CA ASP A 435 -7.95 26.65 -5.85
C ASP A 435 -6.50 26.75 -6.34
N SER A 436 -5.60 27.27 -5.52
CA SER A 436 -4.18 27.44 -5.90
C SER A 436 -3.45 26.10 -6.08
N LEU A 437 -3.77 25.09 -5.30
CA LEU A 437 -3.18 23.77 -5.45
C LEU A 437 -3.73 23.08 -6.71
N LEU A 438 -5.04 23.15 -6.95
CA LEU A 438 -5.65 22.59 -8.14
C LEU A 438 -5.15 23.31 -9.41
N ASP A 439 -5.02 24.63 -9.39
CA ASP A 439 -4.43 25.42 -10.47
C ASP A 439 -2.99 24.96 -10.74
N SER A 440 -2.20 24.67 -9.71
CA SER A 440 -0.83 24.17 -9.89
C SER A 440 -0.78 22.79 -10.56
N VAL A 441 -1.68 21.86 -10.18
CA VAL A 441 -1.77 20.53 -10.80
C VAL A 441 -2.23 20.64 -12.27
N LEU A 442 -3.19 21.51 -12.54
CA LEU A 442 -3.71 21.72 -13.90
C LEU A 442 -2.68 22.44 -14.79
N ASN A 443 -2.01 23.48 -14.31
CA ASN A 443 -0.91 24.14 -15.03
C ASN A 443 0.23 23.16 -15.35
N PHE A 444 0.54 22.27 -14.43
CA PHE A 444 1.51 21.22 -14.66
C PHE A 444 1.07 20.26 -15.77
N ALA A 445 -0.20 19.84 -15.76
CA ALA A 445 -0.74 19.01 -16.82
C ALA A 445 -0.68 19.72 -18.20
N ILE A 446 -0.93 21.05 -18.23
CA ILE A 446 -0.80 21.89 -19.42
C ILE A 446 0.66 21.94 -19.88
N GLN A 447 1.61 22.13 -18.97
CA GLN A 447 3.05 22.19 -19.27
C GLN A 447 3.54 20.92 -19.97
N TYR A 448 3.04 19.77 -19.59
CA TYR A 448 3.45 18.46 -20.11
C TYR A 448 2.43 17.82 -21.07
N LYS A 449 1.45 18.59 -21.58
CA LYS A 449 0.36 18.06 -22.42
C LYS A 449 0.84 17.30 -23.66
N ASP A 450 1.98 17.69 -24.23
CA ASP A 450 2.54 17.05 -25.43
C ASP A 450 3.10 15.64 -25.17
N ARG A 451 3.23 15.25 -23.89
CA ARG A 451 3.60 13.90 -23.47
C ARG A 451 2.38 13.00 -23.21
N VAL A 452 1.18 13.54 -23.34
CA VAL A 452 -0.04 12.78 -23.04
C VAL A 452 -0.37 11.81 -24.17
N ASP A 453 -0.40 10.52 -23.84
CA ASP A 453 -1.02 9.52 -24.73
C ASP A 453 -2.54 9.49 -24.46
N THR A 454 -3.31 10.09 -25.37
CA THR A 454 -4.77 10.16 -25.26
C THR A 454 -5.46 8.79 -25.33
N ALA A 455 -4.79 7.74 -25.83
CA ALA A 455 -5.32 6.39 -25.83
C ALA A 455 -5.34 5.77 -24.41
N GLN A 456 -4.55 6.31 -23.48
CA GLN A 456 -4.39 5.77 -22.11
C GLN A 456 -5.31 6.43 -21.09
N ILE A 457 -5.91 7.59 -21.39
CA ILE A 457 -6.76 8.32 -20.43
C ILE A 457 -8.15 7.71 -20.21
N MET A 458 -8.53 6.71 -21.00
CA MET A 458 -9.81 6.02 -20.88
C MET A 458 -9.70 4.75 -20.06
N PRO A 459 -10.79 4.32 -19.35
CA PRO A 459 -10.77 3.06 -18.62
C PRO A 459 -10.53 1.90 -19.58
N SER A 460 -9.49 1.13 -19.34
CA SER A 460 -9.09 -0.02 -20.16
C SER A 460 -9.42 -1.38 -19.52
N VAL A 461 -9.81 -1.40 -18.26
CA VAL A 461 -10.06 -2.62 -17.47
C VAL A 461 -11.51 -2.66 -17.02
N SER A 462 -12.23 -3.75 -17.35
CA SER A 462 -13.60 -4.00 -16.86
C SER A 462 -13.62 -5.15 -15.86
N TRP A 463 -14.18 -4.91 -14.68
CA TRP A 463 -14.26 -5.91 -13.60
C TRP A 463 -15.37 -6.95 -13.81
N LYS A 464 -16.31 -6.66 -14.71
CA LYS A 464 -17.47 -7.53 -15.02
C LYS A 464 -17.19 -8.53 -16.14
N LYS A 465 -16.09 -8.36 -16.91
CA LYS A 465 -15.74 -9.21 -18.04
C LYS A 465 -14.31 -9.74 -17.87
N ILE A 466 -14.16 -11.03 -17.78
CA ILE A 466 -12.85 -11.71 -17.89
C ILE A 466 -12.37 -11.52 -19.34
N GLY A 467 -11.22 -10.90 -19.54
CA GLY A 467 -10.56 -10.87 -20.84
C GLY A 467 -10.74 -9.62 -21.71
N ALA A 468 -11.08 -8.47 -21.17
CA ALA A 468 -10.77 -7.23 -21.88
C ALA A 468 -9.24 -7.08 -21.88
N LYS A 469 -8.58 -7.52 -22.96
CA LYS A 469 -7.13 -7.33 -23.13
C LYS A 469 -6.87 -5.82 -23.11
N PRO A 470 -5.96 -5.31 -22.24
CA PRO A 470 -5.35 -4.03 -22.49
C PRO A 470 -4.83 -4.07 -23.93
N ARG A 471 -4.86 -2.94 -24.65
CA ARG A 471 -4.14 -2.85 -25.91
C ARG A 471 -2.65 -2.98 -25.60
N THR A 472 -2.17 -4.21 -25.54
CA THR A 472 -0.73 -4.48 -25.56
C THR A 472 -0.21 -3.97 -26.88
N ALA A 473 0.73 -3.05 -26.86
CA ALA A 473 1.63 -2.85 -27.98
C ALA A 473 2.14 -4.25 -28.36
N LEU A 474 1.93 -4.65 -29.60
CA LEU A 474 2.46 -5.91 -30.13
C LEU A 474 3.99 -5.81 -30.04
N VAL A 475 4.57 -6.25 -28.95
CA VAL A 475 5.96 -6.66 -28.93
C VAL A 475 6.00 -8.01 -29.66
N THR A 476 6.10 -7.91 -30.98
CA THR A 476 6.45 -9.05 -31.83
C THR A 476 7.91 -9.38 -31.55
N GLY A 477 8.14 -10.47 -30.80
CA GLY A 477 9.49 -10.97 -30.59
C GLY A 477 9.60 -11.90 -29.40
N GLU A 478 10.17 -13.03 -29.60
CA GLU A 478 10.36 -14.22 -28.80
C GLU A 478 10.99 -14.07 -27.39
N THR A 479 11.00 -12.90 -26.81
CA THR A 479 11.62 -12.61 -25.49
C THR A 479 10.77 -12.98 -24.28
N SER A 480 9.52 -13.41 -24.46
CA SER A 480 8.62 -13.72 -23.35
C SER A 480 8.90 -15.03 -22.60
N ARG A 481 9.77 -15.90 -23.12
CA ARG A 481 10.10 -17.19 -22.49
C ARG A 481 11.22 -17.11 -21.44
N TRP A 482 12.05 -16.09 -21.47
CA TRP A 482 13.21 -15.98 -20.57
C TRP A 482 12.97 -15.18 -19.28
N LEU A 483 11.92 -14.36 -19.24
CA LEU A 483 11.62 -13.54 -18.06
C LEU A 483 10.89 -14.30 -16.94
N TYR A 484 10.30 -15.48 -17.23
CA TYR A 484 9.66 -16.32 -16.22
C TYR A 484 10.57 -17.40 -15.63
N ALA A 485 11.72 -17.68 -16.26
CA ALA A 485 12.64 -18.71 -15.78
C ALA A 485 13.55 -18.23 -14.63
N GLY A 486 13.64 -16.91 -14.38
CA GLY A 486 14.44 -16.33 -13.31
C GLY A 486 13.67 -15.98 -12.03
N ILE A 487 12.35 -16.25 -11.99
CA ILE A 487 11.50 -15.94 -10.82
C ILE A 487 11.11 -17.22 -10.03
N PHE A 488 11.51 -18.41 -10.53
CA PHE A 488 11.22 -19.70 -9.91
C PHE A 488 12.47 -20.59 -9.74
N VAL A 489 13.59 -20.02 -9.36
CA VAL A 489 14.72 -20.80 -8.81
C VAL A 489 15.14 -20.18 -7.48
#